data_4a2c4b88a8546a716e81d14beb7a6a7b
#
_entry.id   4a2c4b88a8546a716e81d14beb7a6a7b
#
_cell.length_a   1.000
_cell.length_b   1.000
_cell.length_c   1.000
_cell.angle_alpha   90.00
_cell.angle_beta   90.00
_cell.angle_gamma   90.00
#
_symmetry.space_group_name_H-M   'P 1'
#
loop_
_entity.id
_entity.type
_entity.pdbx_description
1 polymer ?
#
loop_
_entity_poly.entity_id
_entity_poly.type
_entity_poly.pdbx_seq_one_letter_code
_entity_poly.pdbx_strand_id
1 'polypeptide(L)'
;MKCWLGGLLAVWVVQIFGTSAMLAGMNAGTLPALATVWQLADEVGPVAKIAFVAVLAVLLAATRRRDYSAPEQIILWAGISGLAVLMVLALLPADFSRGFGIGFSGVRFASATLPIYIGGAVVGGMVGAVVERRCRLTGTAAR
;
A
#
# COMPACT_ATOMS: atom_id res chain seq x y z
N MET A 1 3.90 -17.03 10.58
CA MET A 1 2.96 -16.79 9.46
C MET A 1 1.90 -15.75 9.79
N LYS A 2 1.21 -15.83 10.93
CA LYS A 2 0.15 -14.87 11.33
C LYS A 2 0.62 -13.40 11.39
N CYS A 3 1.81 -13.12 11.94
CA CYS A 3 2.32 -11.74 12.06
C CYS A 3 2.63 -11.09 10.71
N TRP A 4 3.14 -11.86 9.76
CA TRP A 4 3.39 -11.39 8.41
C TRP A 4 2.10 -11.01 7.66
N LEU A 5 1.04 -11.82 7.80
CA LEU A 5 -0.27 -11.49 7.26
C LEU A 5 -0.86 -10.22 7.88
N GLY A 6 -0.66 -10.02 9.19
CA GLY A 6 -1.04 -8.78 9.86
C GLY A 6 -0.31 -7.55 9.31
N GLY A 7 0.98 -7.70 9.03
CA GLY A 7 1.77 -6.65 8.37
C GLY A 7 1.25 -6.33 6.96
N LEU A 8 1.00 -7.36 6.13
CA LEU A 8 0.42 -7.17 4.78
C LEU A 8 -0.93 -6.46 4.82
N LEU A 9 -1.81 -6.86 5.73
CA LEU A 9 -3.11 -6.22 5.90
C LEU A 9 -2.95 -4.75 6.29
N ALA A 10 -2.02 -4.43 7.18
CA ALA A 10 -1.75 -3.05 7.58
C ALA A 10 -1.26 -2.21 6.39
N VAL A 11 -0.34 -2.73 5.56
CA VAL A 11 0.09 -2.05 4.32
C VAL A 11 -1.11 -1.77 3.43
N TRP A 12 -1.94 -2.78 3.19
CA TRP A 12 -3.10 -2.68 2.31
C TRP A 12 -4.11 -1.61 2.79
N VAL A 13 -4.44 -1.62 4.08
CA VAL A 13 -5.37 -0.65 4.67
C VAL A 13 -4.81 0.76 4.55
N VAL A 14 -3.56 0.97 4.96
CA VAL A 14 -2.92 2.30 4.92
C VAL A 14 -2.79 2.79 3.48
N GLN A 15 -2.42 1.91 2.54
CA GLN A 15 -2.29 2.28 1.13
C GLN A 15 -3.63 2.72 0.55
N ILE A 16 -4.70 1.96 0.74
CA ILE A 16 -5.98 2.26 0.09
C ILE A 16 -6.70 3.42 0.78
N PHE A 17 -6.89 3.33 2.08
CA PHE A 17 -7.64 4.36 2.80
C PHE A 17 -6.82 5.63 3.06
N GLY A 18 -5.51 5.50 3.31
CA GLY A 18 -4.64 6.64 3.51
C GLY A 18 -4.50 7.49 2.24
N THR A 19 -4.26 6.87 1.08
CA THR A 19 -4.21 7.59 -0.20
C THR A 19 -5.55 8.22 -0.56
N SER A 20 -6.66 7.51 -0.35
CA SER A 20 -8.00 8.04 -0.60
C SER A 20 -8.34 9.23 0.31
N ALA A 21 -7.93 9.18 1.57
CA ALA A 21 -8.09 10.29 2.50
C ALA A 21 -7.26 11.52 2.10
N MET A 22 -6.02 11.31 1.66
CA MET A 22 -5.16 12.39 1.18
C MET A 22 -5.73 13.06 -0.08
N LEU A 23 -6.18 12.26 -1.06
CA LEU A 23 -6.80 12.76 -2.29
C LEU A 23 -8.09 13.52 -2.00
N ALA A 24 -8.95 12.99 -1.12
CA ALA A 24 -10.18 13.65 -0.71
C ALA A 24 -9.90 14.98 0.00
N GLY A 25 -8.92 15.02 0.89
CA GLY A 25 -8.52 16.23 1.60
C GLY A 25 -7.96 17.32 0.68
N MET A 26 -7.18 16.95 -0.33
CA MET A 26 -6.67 17.90 -1.33
C MET A 26 -7.79 18.53 -2.15
N ASN A 27 -8.81 17.76 -2.50
CA ASN A 27 -9.94 18.26 -3.31
C ASN A 27 -10.93 19.12 -2.49
N ALA A 28 -11.10 18.81 -1.21
CA ALA A 28 -12.09 19.47 -0.37
C ALA A 28 -11.54 20.67 0.44
N GLY A 29 -10.22 20.78 0.59
CA GLY A 29 -9.60 21.80 1.46
C GLY A 29 -9.95 21.65 2.95
N THR A 30 -10.65 20.60 3.33
CA THR A 30 -11.12 20.28 4.69
C THR A 30 -10.91 18.80 4.98
N LEU A 31 -11.12 18.37 6.23
CA LEU A 31 -11.11 16.95 6.58
C LEU A 31 -12.21 16.21 5.77
N PRO A 32 -11.84 15.20 4.98
CA PRO A 32 -12.79 14.55 4.10
C PRO A 32 -13.82 13.75 4.89
N ALA A 33 -15.07 13.78 4.43
CA ALA A 33 -16.10 12.91 4.98
C ALA A 33 -15.73 11.43 4.74
N LEU A 34 -16.03 10.56 5.67
CA LEU A 34 -15.72 9.13 5.58
C LEU A 34 -16.32 8.48 4.33
N ALA A 35 -17.51 8.95 3.92
CA ALA A 35 -18.18 8.51 2.69
C ALA A 35 -17.34 8.82 1.43
N THR A 36 -16.73 10.00 1.36
CA THR A 36 -15.88 10.40 0.22
C THR A 36 -14.61 9.56 0.16
N VAL A 37 -13.99 9.29 1.32
CA VAL A 37 -12.81 8.40 1.40
C VAL A 37 -13.16 7.01 0.92
N TRP A 38 -14.32 6.49 1.33
CA TRP A 38 -14.80 5.18 0.91
C TRP A 38 -15.06 5.11 -0.59
N GLN A 39 -15.72 6.11 -1.16
CA GLN A 39 -15.97 6.17 -2.61
C GLN A 39 -14.68 6.17 -3.40
N LEU A 40 -13.70 7.01 -3.04
CA LEU A 40 -12.40 7.03 -3.69
C LEU A 40 -11.64 5.71 -3.53
N ALA A 41 -11.73 5.07 -2.37
CA ALA A 41 -11.16 3.76 -2.15
C ALA A 41 -11.83 2.69 -3.04
N ASP A 42 -13.13 2.78 -3.26
CA ASP A 42 -13.86 1.84 -4.13
C ASP A 42 -13.53 2.02 -5.61
N GLU A 43 -13.30 3.26 -6.06
CA GLU A 43 -12.90 3.58 -7.44
C GLU A 43 -11.62 2.88 -7.89
N VAL A 44 -10.71 2.57 -6.98
CA VAL A 44 -9.48 1.81 -7.30
C VAL A 44 -9.79 0.42 -7.87
N GLY A 45 -10.98 -0.09 -7.64
CA GLY A 45 -11.42 -1.38 -8.16
C GLY A 45 -10.79 -2.59 -7.42
N PRO A 46 -11.50 -3.72 -7.37
CA PRO A 46 -11.06 -4.88 -6.61
C PRO A 46 -9.82 -5.56 -7.21
N VAL A 47 -9.68 -5.56 -8.53
CA VAL A 47 -8.55 -6.19 -9.22
C VAL A 47 -7.24 -5.49 -8.90
N ALA A 48 -7.20 -4.17 -8.90
CA ALA A 48 -6.01 -3.41 -8.54
C ALA A 48 -5.60 -3.64 -7.08
N LYS A 49 -6.57 -3.73 -6.17
CA LYS A 49 -6.35 -4.02 -4.75
C LYS A 49 -5.75 -5.41 -4.54
N ILE A 50 -6.28 -6.42 -5.22
CA ILE A 50 -5.80 -7.81 -5.16
C ILE A 50 -4.40 -7.91 -5.80
N ALA A 51 -4.21 -7.32 -6.99
CA ALA A 51 -2.91 -7.30 -7.66
C ALA A 51 -1.83 -6.66 -6.80
N PHE A 52 -2.13 -5.54 -6.13
CA PHE A 52 -1.19 -4.91 -5.22
C PHE A 52 -0.76 -5.84 -4.08
N VAL A 53 -1.72 -6.47 -3.40
CA VAL A 53 -1.42 -7.42 -2.31
C VAL A 53 -0.63 -8.62 -2.82
N ALA A 54 -0.97 -9.15 -3.98
CA ALA A 54 -0.27 -10.29 -4.58
C ALA A 54 1.18 -9.95 -4.92
N VAL A 55 1.42 -8.84 -5.61
CA VAL A 55 2.78 -8.36 -5.94
C VAL A 55 3.57 -8.09 -4.67
N LEU A 56 2.99 -7.37 -3.71
CA LEU A 56 3.61 -7.07 -2.43
C LEU A 56 3.99 -8.35 -1.68
N ALA A 57 3.07 -9.33 -1.62
CA ALA A 57 3.29 -10.60 -0.94
C ALA A 57 4.44 -11.39 -1.58
N VAL A 58 4.50 -11.45 -2.90
CA VAL A 58 5.59 -12.13 -3.64
C VAL A 58 6.93 -11.46 -3.37
N LEU A 59 7.00 -10.14 -3.48
CA LEU A 59 8.23 -9.39 -3.26
C LEU A 59 8.73 -9.52 -1.80
N LEU A 60 7.84 -9.41 -0.82
CA LEU A 60 8.20 -9.59 0.58
C LEU A 60 8.57 -11.05 0.91
N ALA A 61 7.92 -12.03 0.29
CA ALA A 61 8.28 -13.44 0.46
C ALA A 61 9.68 -13.74 -0.05
N ALA A 62 10.11 -13.13 -1.15
CA ALA A 62 11.45 -13.28 -1.70
C ALA A 62 12.54 -12.76 -0.74
N THR A 63 12.24 -11.75 0.08
CA THR A 63 13.19 -11.16 1.03
C THR A 63 13.16 -11.83 2.40
N ARG A 64 12.21 -12.72 2.67
CA ARG A 64 11.95 -13.29 4.00
C ARG A 64 13.08 -14.16 4.57
N ARG A 65 14.01 -14.63 3.74
CA ARG A 65 15.08 -15.55 4.13
C ARG A 65 16.25 -14.87 4.87
N ARG A 66 16.25 -13.54 4.97
CA ARG A 66 17.31 -12.79 5.65
C ARG A 66 16.80 -12.23 6.97
N ASP A 67 17.63 -12.29 7.98
CA ASP A 67 17.41 -11.61 9.24
C ASP A 67 17.83 -10.14 9.09
N TYR A 68 16.87 -9.26 9.16
CA TYR A 68 17.07 -7.81 9.07
C TYR A 68 17.00 -7.17 10.44
N SER A 69 17.85 -6.19 10.68
CA SER A 69 17.70 -5.29 11.81
C SER A 69 16.39 -4.48 11.72
N ALA A 70 15.97 -3.85 12.82
CA ALA A 70 14.71 -3.10 12.83
C ALA A 70 14.62 -2.01 11.75
N PRO A 71 15.64 -1.14 11.61
CA PRO A 71 15.59 -0.09 10.60
C PRO A 71 15.64 -0.66 9.17
N GLU A 72 16.44 -1.69 8.94
CA GLU A 72 16.54 -2.33 7.62
C GLU A 72 15.20 -2.94 7.19
N GLN A 73 14.50 -3.59 8.10
CA GLN A 73 13.18 -4.15 7.83
C GLN A 73 12.16 -3.06 7.45
N ILE A 74 12.16 -1.92 8.15
CA ILE A 74 11.26 -0.80 7.85
C ILE A 74 11.58 -0.23 6.48
N ILE A 75 12.85 0.02 6.17
CA ILE A 75 13.29 0.56 4.87
C ILE A 75 12.95 -0.42 3.75
N LEU A 76 13.19 -1.72 3.96
CA LEU A 76 12.90 -2.77 2.99
C LEU A 76 11.40 -2.83 2.68
N TRP A 77 10.54 -2.87 3.70
CA TRP A 77 9.10 -2.91 3.50
C TRP A 77 8.58 -1.66 2.82
N ALA A 78 9.08 -0.48 3.20
CA ALA A 78 8.76 0.80 2.57
C ALA A 78 9.11 0.81 1.07
N GLY A 79 10.34 0.41 0.73
CA GLY A 79 10.81 0.34 -0.64
C GLY A 79 10.05 -0.67 -1.48
N ILE A 80 9.83 -1.88 -0.95
CA ILE A 80 9.07 -2.94 -1.63
C ILE A 80 7.60 -2.51 -1.86
N SER A 81 6.98 -1.85 -0.90
CA SER A 81 5.60 -1.37 -1.04
C SER A 81 5.49 -0.28 -2.11
N GLY A 82 6.44 0.65 -2.16
CA GLY A 82 6.52 1.65 -3.23
C GLY A 82 6.72 1.02 -4.61
N LEU A 83 7.62 0.04 -4.71
CA LEU A 83 7.85 -0.72 -5.95
C LEU A 83 6.60 -1.49 -6.38
N ALA A 84 5.91 -2.15 -5.45
CA ALA A 84 4.69 -2.90 -5.74
C ALA A 84 3.60 -2.00 -6.31
N VAL A 85 3.40 -0.80 -5.75
CA VAL A 85 2.45 0.19 -6.29
C VAL A 85 2.85 0.61 -7.70
N LEU A 86 4.12 0.93 -7.93
CA LEU A 86 4.59 1.31 -9.28
C LEU A 86 4.37 0.19 -10.29
N MET A 87 4.67 -1.05 -9.93
CA MET A 87 4.41 -2.22 -10.81
C MET A 87 2.93 -2.37 -11.12
N VAL A 88 2.06 -2.26 -10.12
CA VAL A 88 0.61 -2.35 -10.34
C VAL A 88 0.10 -1.21 -11.21
N LEU A 89 0.53 0.02 -10.95
CA LEU A 89 0.13 1.18 -11.76
C LEU A 89 0.61 1.06 -13.21
N ALA A 90 1.80 0.50 -13.43
CA ALA A 90 2.37 0.35 -14.77
C ALA A 90 1.76 -0.80 -15.58
N LEU A 91 1.42 -1.92 -14.91
CA LEU A 91 1.05 -3.16 -15.57
C LEU A 91 -0.46 -3.36 -15.72
N LEU A 92 -1.28 -2.72 -14.86
CA LEU A 92 -2.73 -2.90 -14.91
C LEU A 92 -3.37 -2.09 -16.04
N PRO A 93 -4.14 -2.75 -16.94
CA PRO A 93 -4.95 -2.07 -17.95
C PRO A 93 -5.99 -1.13 -17.33
N ALA A 94 -6.39 -0.10 -18.08
CA ALA A 94 -7.39 0.88 -17.64
C ALA A 94 -8.73 0.26 -17.25
N ASP A 95 -9.15 -0.76 -17.98
CA ASP A 95 -10.45 -1.44 -17.78
C ASP A 95 -10.58 -2.07 -16.38
N PHE A 96 -9.47 -2.43 -15.76
CA PHE A 96 -9.45 -2.99 -14.40
C PHE A 96 -9.41 -1.93 -13.29
N SER A 97 -9.34 -0.65 -13.65
CA SER A 97 -9.16 0.46 -12.72
C SER A 97 -10.21 1.57 -12.87
N ARG A 98 -11.35 1.26 -13.47
CA ARG A 98 -12.51 2.16 -13.58
C ARG A 98 -12.15 3.58 -14.04
N GLY A 99 -11.36 3.70 -15.11
CA GLY A 99 -11.07 5.00 -15.73
C GLY A 99 -9.75 5.66 -15.32
N PHE A 100 -8.92 5.02 -14.52
CA PHE A 100 -7.62 5.58 -14.12
C PHE A 100 -6.52 5.58 -15.21
N GLY A 101 -6.81 5.22 -16.47
CA GLY A 101 -5.84 5.23 -17.56
C GLY A 101 -5.07 3.91 -17.72
N ILE A 102 -4.24 3.80 -18.77
CA ILE A 102 -3.47 2.61 -19.13
C ILE A 102 -1.98 2.85 -18.85
N GLY A 103 -1.31 1.90 -18.20
CA GLY A 103 0.14 1.91 -18.01
C GLY A 103 0.64 3.21 -17.38
N PHE A 104 1.65 3.82 -17.98
CA PHE A 104 2.25 5.09 -17.53
C PHE A 104 1.48 6.34 -17.98
N SER A 105 0.30 6.19 -18.58
CA SER A 105 -0.57 7.28 -18.99
C SER A 105 -1.77 7.47 -18.06
N GLY A 106 -2.39 8.66 -18.13
CA GLY A 106 -3.60 8.98 -17.40
C GLY A 106 -3.39 9.62 -16.02
N VAL A 107 -4.47 9.79 -15.29
CA VAL A 107 -4.54 10.55 -14.02
C VAL A 107 -3.63 9.98 -12.94
N ARG A 108 -3.34 8.68 -12.97
CA ARG A 108 -2.46 7.99 -11.98
C ARG A 108 -1.03 8.51 -11.99
N PHE A 109 -0.53 8.90 -13.17
CA PHE A 109 0.81 9.41 -13.36
C PHE A 109 0.86 10.94 -13.44
N ALA A 110 -0.27 11.61 -13.17
CA ALA A 110 -0.25 13.05 -13.02
C ALA A 110 0.69 13.44 -11.88
N SER A 111 1.43 14.52 -12.08
CA SER A 111 2.42 15.02 -11.11
C SER A 111 1.86 15.26 -9.71
N ALA A 112 0.56 15.49 -9.60
CA ALA A 112 -0.12 15.71 -8.33
C ALA A 112 -0.52 14.39 -7.61
N THR A 113 -0.86 13.34 -8.35
CA THR A 113 -1.43 12.10 -7.77
C THR A 113 -0.41 10.99 -7.57
N LEU A 114 0.57 10.85 -8.47
CA LEU A 114 1.59 9.82 -8.37
C LEU A 114 2.37 9.86 -7.05
N PRO A 115 2.84 11.03 -6.56
CA PRO A 115 3.53 11.09 -5.27
C PRO A 115 2.68 10.62 -4.09
N ILE A 116 1.36 10.82 -4.15
CA ILE A 116 0.44 10.38 -3.10
C ILE A 116 0.34 8.86 -3.07
N TYR A 117 0.23 8.21 -4.23
CA TYR A 117 0.21 6.75 -4.32
C TYR A 117 1.51 6.14 -3.82
N ILE A 118 2.65 6.66 -4.24
CA ILE A 118 3.97 6.18 -3.80
C ILE A 118 4.16 6.45 -2.31
N GLY A 119 3.88 7.68 -1.86
CA GLY A 119 4.01 8.08 -0.46
C GLY A 119 3.13 7.24 0.47
N GLY A 120 1.88 7.01 0.08
CA GLY A 120 0.97 6.15 0.82
C GLY A 120 1.48 4.71 0.91
N ALA A 121 2.06 4.16 -0.17
CA ALA A 121 2.65 2.83 -0.16
C ALA A 121 3.89 2.75 0.75
N VAL A 122 4.75 3.74 0.69
CA VAL A 122 5.95 3.83 1.56
C VAL A 122 5.54 3.88 3.03
N VAL A 123 4.62 4.76 3.39
CA VAL A 123 4.08 4.85 4.76
C VAL A 123 3.39 3.55 5.16
N GLY A 124 2.58 2.96 4.28
CA GLY A 124 1.97 1.66 4.50
C GLY A 124 3.00 0.59 4.78
N GLY A 125 4.08 0.53 4.01
CA GLY A 125 5.19 -0.39 4.22
C GLY A 125 5.85 -0.23 5.59
N MET A 126 6.11 1.01 6.02
CA MET A 126 6.65 1.29 7.35
C MET A 126 5.71 0.77 8.46
N VAL A 127 4.41 1.07 8.35
CA VAL A 127 3.40 0.61 9.33
C VAL A 127 3.33 -0.91 9.34
N GLY A 128 3.32 -1.56 8.18
CA GLY A 128 3.30 -3.02 8.06
C GLY A 128 4.50 -3.69 8.73
N ALA A 129 5.70 -3.15 8.54
CA ALA A 129 6.91 -3.64 9.20
C ALA A 129 6.82 -3.54 10.73
N VAL A 130 6.32 -2.42 11.24
CA VAL A 130 6.13 -2.20 12.68
C VAL A 130 5.11 -3.18 13.26
N VAL A 131 3.97 -3.37 12.58
CA VAL A 131 2.92 -4.32 13.00
C VAL A 131 3.44 -5.74 13.03
N GLU A 132 4.12 -6.19 11.97
CA GLU A 132 4.74 -7.52 11.93
C GLU A 132 5.71 -7.73 13.09
N ARG A 133 6.60 -6.76 13.32
CA ARG A 133 7.61 -6.83 14.37
C ARG A 133 6.97 -6.89 15.76
N ARG A 134 6.02 -6.01 16.07
CA ARG A 134 5.32 -6.03 17.36
C ARG A 134 4.62 -7.36 17.61
N CYS A 135 3.93 -7.90 16.59
CA CYS A 135 3.28 -9.20 16.69
C CYS A 135 4.28 -10.33 16.99
N ARG A 136 5.48 -10.31 16.39
CA ARG A 136 6.53 -11.32 16.69
C ARG A 136 7.00 -11.22 18.13
N LEU A 137 7.24 -10.02 18.64
CA LEU A 137 7.70 -9.80 20.02
C LEU A 137 6.67 -10.28 21.05
N THR A 138 5.38 -9.97 20.84
CA THR A 138 4.31 -10.41 21.73
C THR A 138 4.09 -11.93 21.66
N GLY A 139 4.23 -12.53 20.50
CA GLY A 139 4.11 -13.99 20.32
C GLY A 139 5.24 -14.80 20.95
N THR A 140 6.41 -14.20 21.18
CA THR A 140 7.54 -14.85 21.85
C THR A 140 7.44 -14.76 23.38
N ALA A 141 6.84 -13.69 23.88
CA ALA A 141 6.63 -13.49 25.32
C ALA A 141 5.52 -14.39 25.93
N ALA A 142 4.68 -14.97 25.07
CA ALA A 142 3.56 -15.84 25.49
C ALA A 142 3.90 -17.36 25.45
N ARG A 143 5.15 -17.73 25.20
CA ARG A 143 5.65 -19.12 25.24
C ARG A 143 6.64 -19.32 26.36
#